data_c0a8e39402366c946c63d8f5ad822ecd
#
_entry.id   c0a8e39402366c946c63d8f5ad822ecd
#
_cell.length_a   1.000
_cell.length_b   1.000
_cell.length_c   1.000
_cell.angle_alpha   90.00
_cell.angle_beta   90.00
_cell.angle_gamma   90.00
#
_symmetry.space_group_name_H-M   'P 1'
#
loop_
_entity.id
_entity.type
_entity.pdbx_description
1 polymer ?
#
loop_
_entity_poly.entity_id
_entity_poly.type
_entity_poly.pdbx_seq_one_letter_code
_entity_poly.pdbx_strand_id
1 'polypeptide(L)'
;PAEWAAHPQGREVAARPLLSRERLDEAPPRRRTGPLRVLDLTRVIAGPVATRTLALLGADVLRIDPPGSPELPDQHADTDVGKRTAALDLERPSDRRTFDELLDSADVLVTGYRPGALDRFRLDRPGLVTARLSAWGDYGPWGGRRGFDSLVQVATGIGVTEGSPREPGALPAQALDHGTGYLLAAAVLRSLTEQDREGGTRLVRLALAQTGHWLTHALPRYEPERYLTESQGPLGRLRHALSPVSYEGGPSSWSRPPGLAGADAPAWASQA
;
A
#
# COMPACT_ATOMS: atom_id res chain seq x y z
N PRO A 1 10.75 23.41 -7.02
CA PRO A 1 11.41 22.81 -5.82
C PRO A 1 11.61 23.80 -4.68
N ALA A 2 12.16 25.01 -4.95
CA ALA A 2 12.46 26.00 -3.89
C ALA A 2 11.20 26.46 -3.12
N GLU A 3 10.09 26.68 -3.82
CA GLU A 3 8.80 27.04 -3.20
C GLU A 3 8.29 25.94 -2.27
N TRP A 4 8.42 24.67 -2.69
CA TRP A 4 8.06 23.52 -1.85
C TRP A 4 8.95 23.46 -0.60
N ALA A 5 10.27 23.62 -0.74
CA ALA A 5 11.18 23.62 0.40
C ALA A 5 10.87 24.75 1.41
N ALA A 6 10.40 25.90 0.92
CA ALA A 6 9.97 27.02 1.75
C ALA A 6 8.54 26.89 2.30
N HIS A 7 7.70 26.02 1.73
CA HIS A 7 6.32 25.82 2.15
C HIS A 7 6.25 25.11 3.51
N PRO A 8 5.33 25.45 4.43
CA PRO A 8 5.21 24.80 5.72
C PRO A 8 5.09 23.27 5.62
N GLN A 9 4.29 22.74 4.67
CA GLN A 9 4.18 21.28 4.45
C GLN A 9 5.51 20.67 3.98
N GLY A 10 6.24 21.34 3.09
CA GLY A 10 7.54 20.87 2.60
C GLY A 10 8.58 20.78 3.73
N ARG A 11 8.58 21.75 4.65
CA ARG A 11 9.45 21.72 5.85
C ARG A 11 9.08 20.56 6.79
N GLU A 12 7.77 20.31 6.99
CA GLU A 12 7.32 19.19 7.78
C GLU A 12 7.72 17.82 7.18
N VAL A 13 7.65 17.70 5.86
CA VAL A 13 8.12 16.51 5.14
C VAL A 13 9.64 16.35 5.31
N ALA A 14 10.43 17.41 5.08
CA ALA A 14 11.89 17.36 5.20
C ALA A 14 12.40 17.05 6.62
N ALA A 15 11.63 17.42 7.64
CA ALA A 15 11.98 17.21 9.05
C ALA A 15 11.69 15.80 9.56
N ARG A 16 10.98 14.96 8.77
CA ARG A 16 10.55 13.62 9.18
C ARG A 16 11.26 12.51 8.41
N PRO A 17 11.37 11.31 9.01
CA PRO A 17 11.93 10.17 8.31
C PRO A 17 11.05 9.75 7.12
N LEU A 18 11.62 9.02 6.16
CA LEU A 18 10.92 8.47 5.00
C LEU A 18 9.66 7.67 5.39
N LEU A 19 9.75 6.91 6.48
CA LEU A 19 8.66 6.14 7.06
C LEU A 19 8.74 6.16 8.59
N SER A 20 7.60 6.03 9.27
CA SER A 20 7.56 5.82 10.71
C SER A 20 7.01 4.43 11.05
N ARG A 21 7.58 3.82 12.10
CA ARG A 21 7.12 2.57 12.69
C ARG A 21 7.05 2.75 14.20
N GLU A 22 5.89 2.44 14.77
CA GLU A 22 5.63 2.64 16.19
C GLU A 22 5.12 1.35 16.80
N ARG A 23 5.54 1.07 18.03
CA ARG A 23 4.93 0.07 18.92
C ARG A 23 3.92 0.80 19.80
N LEU A 24 2.66 0.37 19.76
CA LEU A 24 1.56 1.07 20.41
C LEU A 24 1.24 0.53 21.81
N ASP A 25 1.60 -0.73 22.09
CA ASP A 25 1.31 -1.40 23.37
C ASP A 25 2.34 -2.51 23.68
N GLU A 26 2.14 -3.18 24.81
CA GLU A 26 2.97 -4.27 25.32
C GLU A 26 2.31 -5.66 25.13
N ALA A 27 1.39 -5.81 24.16
CA ALA A 27 0.76 -7.10 23.86
C ALA A 27 1.84 -8.19 23.62
N PRO A 28 1.61 -9.44 24.06
CA PRO A 28 2.59 -10.52 23.86
C PRO A 28 2.81 -10.79 22.36
N PRO A 29 3.95 -11.40 21.98
CA PRO A 29 4.20 -11.82 20.62
C PRO A 29 3.09 -12.71 20.08
N ARG A 30 2.60 -12.40 18.86
CA ARG A 30 1.54 -13.16 18.21
C ARG A 30 2.14 -14.40 17.53
N ARG A 31 1.69 -15.58 17.93
CA ARG A 31 2.10 -16.83 17.24
C ARG A 31 1.25 -17.03 15.99
N ARG A 32 1.88 -17.06 14.83
CA ARG A 32 1.26 -17.36 13.54
C ARG A 32 1.43 -18.84 13.22
N THR A 33 0.35 -19.50 12.81
CA THR A 33 0.35 -20.94 12.48
C THR A 33 0.03 -21.20 11.00
N GLY A 34 0.00 -20.18 10.17
CA GLY A 34 -0.34 -20.29 8.75
C GLY A 34 0.19 -19.12 7.94
N PRO A 35 -0.26 -18.95 6.69
CA PRO A 35 0.05 -17.80 5.86
C PRO A 35 -0.32 -16.49 6.56
N LEU A 36 0.49 -15.45 6.31
CA LEU A 36 0.19 -14.10 6.78
C LEU A 36 -1.15 -13.63 6.21
N ARG A 37 -2.10 -13.25 7.06
CA ARG A 37 -3.42 -12.74 6.66
C ARG A 37 -3.41 -11.22 6.58
N VAL A 38 -3.66 -10.69 5.38
CA VAL A 38 -3.62 -9.26 5.10
C VAL A 38 -4.98 -8.78 4.63
N LEU A 39 -5.60 -7.89 5.38
CA LEU A 39 -6.77 -7.12 4.91
C LEU A 39 -6.28 -5.87 4.18
N ASP A 40 -6.76 -5.73 2.94
CA ASP A 40 -6.44 -4.62 2.05
C ASP A 40 -7.67 -3.71 1.89
N LEU A 41 -7.65 -2.54 2.52
CA LEU A 41 -8.64 -1.46 2.35
C LEU A 41 -8.08 -0.34 1.49
N THR A 42 -7.22 -0.65 0.54
CA THR A 42 -6.57 0.38 -0.27
C THR A 42 -7.13 0.44 -1.68
N ARG A 43 -6.85 1.55 -2.35
CA ARG A 43 -7.29 1.85 -3.71
C ARG A 43 -6.18 2.54 -4.48
N VAL A 44 -6.38 2.68 -5.77
CA VAL A 44 -5.48 3.32 -6.71
C VAL A 44 -4.20 2.49 -6.89
N ILE A 45 -3.01 2.91 -6.45
CA ILE A 45 -1.75 2.24 -6.77
C ILE A 45 -0.94 1.91 -5.52
N ALA A 46 -0.59 2.86 -4.69
CA ALA A 46 0.43 2.69 -3.65
C ALA A 46 0.11 1.56 -2.64
N GLY A 47 -1.09 1.58 -2.05
CA GLY A 47 -1.52 0.52 -1.15
C GLY A 47 -1.68 -0.83 -1.85
N PRO A 48 -2.39 -0.88 -3.00
CA PRO A 48 -2.50 -2.10 -3.79
C PRO A 48 -1.16 -2.70 -4.23
N VAL A 49 -0.15 -1.90 -4.55
CA VAL A 49 1.22 -2.37 -4.84
C VAL A 49 1.87 -2.97 -3.59
N ALA A 50 1.67 -2.37 -2.41
CA ALA A 50 2.17 -2.95 -1.17
C ALA A 50 1.56 -4.32 -0.91
N THR A 51 0.25 -4.45 -1.03
CA THR A 51 -0.47 -5.69 -0.71
C THR A 51 -0.25 -6.79 -1.77
N ARG A 52 -0.13 -6.46 -3.07
CA ARG A 52 0.29 -7.44 -4.07
C ARG A 52 1.73 -7.94 -3.85
N THR A 53 2.60 -7.08 -3.31
CA THR A 53 3.96 -7.48 -2.93
C THR A 53 3.94 -8.46 -1.77
N LEU A 54 3.10 -8.24 -0.76
CA LEU A 54 2.88 -9.21 0.33
C LEU A 54 2.29 -10.53 -0.19
N ALA A 55 1.35 -10.48 -1.15
CA ALA A 55 0.80 -11.67 -1.81
C ALA A 55 1.88 -12.46 -2.59
N LEU A 56 2.80 -11.77 -3.30
CA LEU A 56 3.95 -12.39 -3.95
C LEU A 56 4.81 -13.18 -2.96
N LEU A 57 4.95 -12.67 -1.74
CA LEU A 57 5.73 -13.28 -0.66
C LEU A 57 4.94 -14.34 0.14
N GLY A 58 3.78 -14.77 -0.35
CA GLY A 58 3.00 -15.87 0.20
C GLY A 58 1.93 -15.46 1.22
N ALA A 59 1.64 -14.16 1.38
CA ALA A 59 0.53 -13.72 2.22
C ALA A 59 -0.83 -14.07 1.59
N ASP A 60 -1.81 -14.45 2.41
CA ASP A 60 -3.21 -14.52 2.06
C ASP A 60 -3.81 -13.11 2.13
N VAL A 61 -3.91 -12.46 0.97
CA VAL A 61 -4.39 -11.09 0.87
C VAL A 61 -5.85 -11.08 0.42
N LEU A 62 -6.71 -10.49 1.24
CA LEU A 62 -8.11 -10.25 0.92
C LEU A 62 -8.37 -8.74 0.82
N ARG A 63 -8.61 -8.27 -0.38
CA ARG A 63 -9.03 -6.90 -0.66
C ARG A 63 -10.52 -6.74 -0.43
N ILE A 64 -10.91 -5.70 0.29
CA ILE A 64 -12.32 -5.35 0.55
C ILE A 64 -12.63 -4.00 -0.09
N ASP A 65 -13.51 -4.01 -1.07
CA ASP A 65 -14.01 -2.82 -1.74
C ASP A 65 -15.45 -2.50 -1.32
N PRO A 66 -15.83 -1.21 -1.22
CA PRO A 66 -17.22 -0.83 -1.02
C PRO A 66 -18.03 -1.08 -2.31
N PRO A 67 -19.21 -1.72 -2.25
CA PRO A 67 -20.00 -2.07 -3.44
C PRO A 67 -20.36 -0.89 -4.35
N GLY A 68 -20.54 0.29 -3.76
CA GLY A 68 -20.93 1.52 -4.50
C GLY A 68 -19.78 2.30 -5.14
N SER A 69 -18.54 1.82 -5.03
CA SER A 69 -17.37 2.54 -5.54
C SER A 69 -16.30 1.56 -6.05
N PRO A 70 -16.55 0.90 -7.18
CA PRO A 70 -15.59 -0.01 -7.77
C PRO A 70 -14.30 0.70 -8.21
N GLU A 71 -13.21 -0.03 -8.27
CA GLU A 71 -11.96 0.45 -8.88
C GLU A 71 -12.08 0.46 -10.41
N LEU A 72 -11.21 1.22 -11.08
CA LEU A 72 -11.09 1.15 -12.54
C LEU A 72 -10.63 -0.26 -12.95
N PRO A 73 -11.25 -0.89 -13.99
CA PRO A 73 -10.94 -2.26 -14.37
C PRO A 73 -9.46 -2.51 -14.65
N ASP A 74 -8.81 -1.62 -15.39
CA ASP A 74 -7.38 -1.75 -15.72
C ASP A 74 -6.49 -1.61 -14.49
N GLN A 75 -6.85 -0.71 -13.57
CA GLN A 75 -6.15 -0.53 -12.29
C GLN A 75 -6.29 -1.77 -11.41
N HIS A 76 -7.49 -2.34 -11.33
CA HIS A 76 -7.75 -3.59 -10.64
C HIS A 76 -6.92 -4.74 -11.25
N ALA A 77 -6.88 -4.86 -12.59
CA ALA A 77 -6.10 -5.88 -13.29
C ALA A 77 -4.60 -5.81 -12.97
N ASP A 78 -4.04 -4.60 -12.89
CA ASP A 78 -2.63 -4.40 -12.55
C ASP A 78 -2.32 -4.71 -11.08
N THR A 79 -3.19 -4.25 -10.16
CA THR A 79 -2.83 -4.22 -8.74
C THR A 79 -3.30 -5.42 -7.93
N ASP A 80 -4.21 -6.26 -8.46
CA ASP A 80 -4.80 -7.36 -7.69
C ASP A 80 -4.20 -8.75 -8.01
N VAL A 81 -3.04 -8.76 -8.65
CA VAL A 81 -2.27 -9.98 -8.85
C VAL A 81 -1.97 -10.65 -7.51
N GLY A 82 -2.30 -11.95 -7.40
CA GLY A 82 -2.08 -12.74 -6.18
C GLY A 82 -3.10 -12.54 -5.07
N LYS A 83 -4.05 -11.62 -5.20
CA LYS A 83 -5.07 -11.31 -4.19
C LYS A 83 -6.40 -12.00 -4.46
N ARG A 84 -7.21 -12.10 -3.43
CA ARG A 84 -8.65 -12.31 -3.51
C ARG A 84 -9.37 -11.00 -3.22
N THR A 85 -10.55 -10.81 -3.82
CA THR A 85 -11.30 -9.55 -3.69
C THR A 85 -12.75 -9.84 -3.31
N ALA A 86 -13.27 -9.12 -2.33
CA ALA A 86 -14.66 -9.20 -1.90
C ALA A 86 -15.25 -7.80 -1.75
N ALA A 87 -16.57 -7.71 -1.84
CA ALA A 87 -17.30 -6.47 -1.65
C ALA A 87 -18.04 -6.48 -0.31
N LEU A 88 -17.74 -5.52 0.58
CA LEU A 88 -18.45 -5.32 1.85
C LEU A 88 -18.78 -3.85 2.05
N ASP A 89 -20.03 -3.57 2.42
CA ASP A 89 -20.47 -2.25 2.84
C ASP A 89 -20.36 -2.14 4.36
N LEU A 90 -19.30 -1.51 4.86
CA LEU A 90 -19.07 -1.38 6.30
C LEU A 90 -20.12 -0.52 7.04
N GLU A 91 -21.03 0.13 6.33
CA GLU A 91 -22.21 0.80 6.91
C GLU A 91 -23.36 -0.18 7.18
N ARG A 92 -23.36 -1.36 6.54
CA ARG A 92 -24.34 -2.40 6.77
C ARG A 92 -23.95 -3.29 7.96
N PRO A 93 -24.82 -3.49 8.97
CA PRO A 93 -24.48 -4.27 10.15
C PRO A 93 -24.07 -5.73 9.88
N SER A 94 -24.60 -6.37 8.81
CA SER A 94 -24.20 -7.73 8.41
C SER A 94 -22.76 -7.76 7.90
N ASP A 95 -22.44 -6.90 6.95
CA ASP A 95 -21.14 -6.83 6.31
C ASP A 95 -20.08 -6.35 7.31
N ARG A 96 -20.48 -5.44 8.21
CA ARG A 96 -19.63 -4.98 9.29
C ARG A 96 -19.24 -6.14 10.23
N ARG A 97 -20.16 -7.02 10.61
CA ARG A 97 -19.83 -8.21 11.43
C ARG A 97 -18.85 -9.13 10.73
N THR A 98 -19.10 -9.43 9.45
CA THR A 98 -18.17 -10.25 8.63
C THR A 98 -16.78 -9.60 8.59
N PHE A 99 -16.73 -8.28 8.39
CA PHE A 99 -15.47 -7.56 8.37
C PHE A 99 -14.74 -7.58 9.74
N ASP A 100 -15.46 -7.43 10.85
CA ASP A 100 -14.88 -7.49 12.19
C ASP A 100 -14.29 -8.89 12.48
N GLU A 101 -14.98 -9.98 12.09
CA GLU A 101 -14.48 -11.36 12.20
C GLU A 101 -13.18 -11.56 11.39
N LEU A 102 -13.13 -11.02 10.18
CA LEU A 102 -11.91 -11.03 9.35
C LEU A 102 -10.78 -10.23 10.01
N LEU A 103 -11.08 -9.04 10.52
CA LEU A 103 -10.11 -8.16 11.17
C LEU A 103 -9.54 -8.76 12.47
N ASP A 104 -10.39 -9.43 13.26
CA ASP A 104 -9.97 -10.10 14.50
C ASP A 104 -8.99 -11.25 14.22
N SER A 105 -9.04 -11.84 13.04
CA SER A 105 -8.15 -12.92 12.59
C SER A 105 -7.03 -12.46 11.66
N ALA A 106 -6.99 -11.19 11.27
CA ALA A 106 -5.94 -10.62 10.42
C ALA A 106 -4.64 -10.38 11.19
N ASP A 107 -3.52 -10.52 10.51
CA ASP A 107 -2.18 -10.14 11.00
C ASP A 107 -1.83 -8.71 10.62
N VAL A 108 -2.30 -8.26 9.45
CA VAL A 108 -2.01 -6.95 8.88
C VAL A 108 -3.28 -6.31 8.34
N LEU A 109 -3.44 -5.02 8.60
CA LEU A 109 -4.41 -4.16 7.95
C LEU A 109 -3.68 -3.06 7.18
N VAL A 110 -3.96 -2.92 5.89
CA VAL A 110 -3.40 -1.84 5.06
C VAL A 110 -4.52 -0.89 4.66
N THR A 111 -4.34 0.42 4.91
CA THR A 111 -5.29 1.47 4.55
C THR A 111 -4.63 2.60 3.78
N GLY A 112 -5.32 3.13 2.76
CA GLY A 112 -4.85 4.23 1.92
C GLY A 112 -5.80 5.43 1.88
N TYR A 113 -6.69 5.54 2.85
CA TYR A 113 -7.60 6.67 2.97
C TYR A 113 -6.92 7.85 3.68
N ARG A 114 -7.40 9.07 3.40
CA ARG A 114 -6.93 10.26 4.12
C ARG A 114 -7.06 10.07 5.64
N PRO A 115 -6.16 10.66 6.42
CA PRO A 115 -6.21 10.57 7.88
C PRO A 115 -7.61 10.91 8.43
N GLY A 116 -8.10 10.11 9.38
CA GLY A 116 -9.41 10.27 10.02
C GLY A 116 -10.60 9.65 9.26
N ALA A 117 -10.47 9.31 7.98
CA ALA A 117 -11.61 8.85 7.16
C ALA A 117 -12.23 7.51 7.65
N LEU A 118 -11.44 6.66 8.27
CA LEU A 118 -11.86 5.35 8.77
C LEU A 118 -12.03 5.28 10.29
N ASP A 119 -11.78 6.35 11.03
CA ASP A 119 -11.77 6.34 12.51
C ASP A 119 -13.11 5.90 13.10
N ARG A 120 -14.22 6.23 12.45
CA ARG A 120 -15.57 5.80 12.87
C ARG A 120 -15.73 4.28 12.91
N PHE A 121 -14.93 3.54 12.17
CA PHE A 121 -15.00 2.07 12.12
C PHE A 121 -14.16 1.38 13.21
N ARG A 122 -13.34 2.10 13.98
CA ARG A 122 -12.54 1.55 15.08
C ARG A 122 -11.80 0.27 14.69
N LEU A 123 -10.87 0.41 13.76
CA LEU A 123 -10.18 -0.72 13.13
C LEU A 123 -8.99 -1.26 13.94
N ASP A 124 -8.68 -0.66 15.08
CA ASP A 124 -7.55 -1.08 15.91
C ASP A 124 -7.84 -2.41 16.60
N ARG A 125 -6.88 -3.32 16.60
CA ARG A 125 -6.93 -4.63 17.28
C ARG A 125 -5.58 -4.90 17.98
N PRO A 126 -5.58 -5.48 19.18
CA PRO A 126 -4.34 -5.87 19.86
C PRO A 126 -3.54 -6.85 19.00
N GLY A 127 -2.24 -6.60 18.86
CA GLY A 127 -1.34 -7.42 18.09
C GLY A 127 -1.48 -7.31 16.56
N LEU A 128 -2.29 -6.38 16.05
CA LEU A 128 -2.39 -6.10 14.61
C LEU A 128 -1.22 -5.21 14.16
N VAL A 129 -0.68 -5.47 12.97
CA VAL A 129 0.19 -4.53 12.26
C VAL A 129 -0.68 -3.69 11.35
N THR A 130 -0.86 -2.42 11.68
CA THR A 130 -1.62 -1.48 10.83
C THR A 130 -0.65 -0.65 9.99
N ALA A 131 -0.82 -0.67 8.67
CA ALA A 131 -0.06 0.13 7.73
C ALA A 131 -0.97 1.20 7.11
N ARG A 132 -0.63 2.47 7.30
CA ARG A 132 -1.39 3.63 6.82
C ARG A 132 -0.56 4.41 5.82
N LEU A 133 -1.08 4.63 4.64
CA LEU A 133 -0.48 5.52 3.67
C LEU A 133 -1.38 6.73 3.41
N SER A 134 -0.77 7.85 3.06
CA SER A 134 -1.45 9.09 2.71
C SER A 134 -0.64 9.86 1.66
N ALA A 135 -1.23 10.89 1.05
CA ALA A 135 -0.49 11.72 0.11
C ALA A 135 0.52 12.64 0.82
N TRP A 136 0.12 13.27 1.92
CA TRP A 136 0.85 14.37 2.55
C TRP A 136 1.36 14.05 3.97
N GLY A 137 1.05 12.90 4.53
CA GLY A 137 1.21 12.58 5.95
C GLY A 137 -0.02 12.93 6.77
N ASP A 138 0.05 12.68 8.08
CA ASP A 138 -0.95 13.07 9.09
C ASP A 138 -0.53 14.32 9.89
N TYR A 139 0.38 15.10 9.31
CA TYR A 139 1.04 16.26 9.91
C TYR A 139 1.06 17.45 8.96
N GLY A 140 1.35 18.63 9.50
CA GLY A 140 1.43 19.87 8.75
C GLY A 140 0.08 20.36 8.20
N PRO A 141 0.06 21.49 7.49
CA PRO A 141 -1.18 22.12 7.04
C PRO A 141 -1.93 21.31 5.98
N TRP A 142 -1.31 20.31 5.36
CA TRP A 142 -1.93 19.45 4.35
C TRP A 142 -2.26 18.04 4.85
N GLY A 143 -2.01 17.71 6.10
CA GLY A 143 -2.22 16.38 6.68
C GLY A 143 -3.61 15.76 6.47
N GLY A 144 -4.66 16.58 6.41
CA GLY A 144 -6.03 16.13 6.13
C GLY A 144 -6.47 16.21 4.67
N ARG A 145 -5.60 16.66 3.75
CA ARG A 145 -5.96 16.89 2.35
C ARG A 145 -5.89 15.60 1.52
N ARG A 146 -6.77 15.53 0.52
CA ARG A 146 -6.65 14.53 -0.55
C ARG A 146 -5.42 14.83 -1.40
N GLY A 147 -4.83 13.79 -1.97
CA GLY A 147 -3.74 13.90 -2.94
C GLY A 147 -3.57 12.59 -3.68
N PHE A 148 -2.96 12.68 -4.83
CA PHE A 148 -2.57 11.57 -5.68
C PHE A 148 -1.14 11.81 -6.14
N ASP A 149 -0.48 10.80 -6.66
CA ASP A 149 0.91 10.84 -7.11
C ASP A 149 1.20 12.10 -7.96
N SER A 150 0.45 12.31 -9.04
CA SER A 150 0.64 13.46 -9.94
C SER A 150 0.54 14.82 -9.24
N LEU A 151 -0.37 14.96 -8.25
CA LEU A 151 -0.46 16.19 -7.46
C LEU A 151 0.76 16.36 -6.55
N VAL A 152 1.30 15.26 -6.02
CA VAL A 152 2.51 15.28 -5.20
C VAL A 152 3.72 15.61 -6.07
N GLN A 153 3.86 15.03 -7.27
CA GLN A 153 4.91 15.38 -8.22
C GLN A 153 4.92 16.88 -8.53
N VAL A 154 3.75 17.46 -8.82
CA VAL A 154 3.63 18.91 -9.08
C VAL A 154 4.01 19.73 -7.85
N ALA A 155 3.43 19.43 -6.70
CA ALA A 155 3.65 20.19 -5.47
C ALA A 155 5.09 20.15 -4.97
N THR A 156 5.76 19.00 -5.08
CA THR A 156 7.18 18.83 -4.66
C THR A 156 8.17 19.41 -5.66
N GLY A 157 7.70 19.82 -6.85
CA GLY A 157 8.51 20.40 -7.90
C GLY A 157 9.19 19.37 -8.81
N ILE A 158 8.86 18.08 -8.70
CA ILE A 158 9.32 17.03 -9.62
C ILE A 158 8.95 17.41 -11.06
N GLY A 159 7.72 17.88 -11.30
CA GLY A 159 7.30 18.31 -12.63
C GLY A 159 8.17 19.42 -13.24
N VAL A 160 8.71 20.31 -12.44
CA VAL A 160 9.67 21.33 -12.91
C VAL A 160 11.04 20.71 -13.22
N THR A 161 11.45 19.72 -12.45
CA THR A 161 12.73 19.00 -12.66
C THR A 161 12.68 18.14 -13.93
N GLU A 162 11.55 17.48 -14.20
CA GLU A 162 11.33 16.64 -15.39
C GLU A 162 10.97 17.44 -16.66
N GLY A 163 10.79 18.73 -16.53
CA GLY A 163 10.49 19.67 -17.63
C GLY A 163 11.09 21.03 -17.40
N SER A 164 10.24 22.04 -17.30
CA SER A 164 10.62 23.41 -17.00
C SER A 164 9.52 24.15 -16.23
N PRO A 165 9.79 25.35 -15.66
CA PRO A 165 8.74 26.16 -15.03
C PRO A 165 7.60 26.57 -15.98
N ARG A 166 7.85 26.66 -17.30
CA ARG A 166 6.87 27.04 -18.31
C ARG A 166 6.16 25.82 -18.89
N GLU A 167 6.82 24.69 -18.94
CA GLU A 167 6.32 23.41 -19.48
C GLU A 167 6.68 22.30 -18.49
N PRO A 168 5.91 22.13 -17.39
CA PRO A 168 6.19 21.08 -16.42
C PRO A 168 6.07 19.70 -17.07
N GLY A 169 7.03 18.84 -16.81
CA GLY A 169 6.99 17.43 -17.16
C GLY A 169 6.35 16.58 -16.07
N ALA A 170 6.49 15.27 -16.21
CA ALA A 170 6.10 14.29 -15.20
C ALA A 170 7.05 13.10 -15.26
N LEU A 171 7.15 12.36 -14.19
CA LEU A 171 7.77 11.04 -14.23
C LEU A 171 6.97 10.13 -15.19
N PRO A 172 7.60 9.15 -15.85
CA PRO A 172 6.94 8.31 -16.86
C PRO A 172 5.86 7.40 -16.31
N ALA A 173 5.69 7.37 -14.97
CA ALA A 173 4.66 6.62 -14.25
C ALA A 173 4.36 7.30 -12.92
N GLN A 174 3.37 6.75 -12.17
CA GLN A 174 3.11 7.12 -10.78
C GLN A 174 4.19 6.53 -9.85
N ALA A 175 5.43 7.01 -10.03
CA ALA A 175 6.61 6.45 -9.38
C ALA A 175 6.60 6.61 -7.86
N LEU A 176 5.94 7.66 -7.35
CA LEU A 176 5.79 7.87 -5.90
C LEU A 176 4.84 6.83 -5.31
N ASP A 177 3.73 6.51 -6.00
CA ASP A 177 2.81 5.46 -5.60
C ASP A 177 3.52 4.10 -5.55
N HIS A 178 4.19 3.69 -6.63
CA HIS A 178 4.91 2.42 -6.69
C HIS A 178 6.02 2.34 -5.64
N GLY A 179 6.85 3.37 -5.52
CA GLY A 179 7.91 3.45 -4.51
C GLY A 179 7.37 3.36 -3.09
N THR A 180 6.31 4.13 -2.78
CA THR A 180 5.64 4.07 -1.47
C THR A 180 5.09 2.68 -1.20
N GLY A 181 4.48 2.02 -2.18
CA GLY A 181 3.94 0.68 -2.05
C GLY A 181 5.00 -0.34 -1.64
N TYR A 182 6.14 -0.37 -2.33
CA TYR A 182 7.24 -1.28 -1.99
C TYR A 182 7.87 -0.99 -0.63
N LEU A 183 8.06 0.29 -0.31
CA LEU A 183 8.56 0.70 1.01
C LEU A 183 7.58 0.31 2.13
N LEU A 184 6.28 0.43 1.88
CA LEU A 184 5.23 0.04 2.84
C LEU A 184 5.26 -1.47 3.09
N ALA A 185 5.36 -2.30 2.04
CA ALA A 185 5.50 -3.75 2.17
C ALA A 185 6.73 -4.13 3.00
N ALA A 186 7.88 -3.52 2.71
CA ALA A 186 9.11 -3.74 3.47
C ALA A 186 8.96 -3.35 4.95
N ALA A 187 8.31 -2.21 5.22
CA ALA A 187 8.08 -1.74 6.59
C ALA A 187 7.10 -2.64 7.37
N VAL A 188 6.08 -3.19 6.70
CA VAL A 188 5.17 -4.20 7.27
C VAL A 188 5.95 -5.45 7.66
N LEU A 189 6.74 -6.02 6.75
CA LEU A 189 7.54 -7.23 7.02
C LEU A 189 8.52 -7.01 8.17
N ARG A 190 9.17 -5.86 8.22
CA ARG A 190 10.04 -5.49 9.33
C ARG A 190 9.28 -5.40 10.64
N SER A 191 8.10 -4.79 10.65
CA SER A 191 7.26 -4.67 11.84
C SER A 191 6.74 -6.02 12.34
N LEU A 192 6.41 -6.94 11.43
CA LEU A 192 6.06 -8.34 11.77
C LEU A 192 7.23 -9.07 12.41
N THR A 193 8.44 -8.93 11.85
CA THR A 193 9.65 -9.54 12.41
C THR A 193 9.96 -9.03 13.82
N GLU A 194 9.78 -7.75 14.07
CA GLU A 194 9.94 -7.15 15.40
C GLU A 194 8.82 -7.61 16.34
N GLN A 195 7.57 -7.68 15.87
CA GLN A 195 6.45 -8.17 16.67
C GLN A 195 6.63 -9.63 17.11
N ASP A 196 7.17 -10.50 16.25
CA ASP A 196 7.43 -11.90 16.61
C ASP A 196 8.43 -12.04 17.75
N ARG A 197 9.31 -11.06 17.93
CA ARG A 197 10.34 -11.06 18.98
C ARG A 197 9.89 -10.32 20.24
N GLU A 198 9.27 -9.18 20.06
CA GLU A 198 9.03 -8.19 21.11
C GLU A 198 7.54 -8.04 21.48
N GLY A 199 6.64 -8.55 20.61
CA GLY A 199 5.20 -8.30 20.73
C GLY A 199 4.80 -6.88 20.36
N GLY A 200 3.61 -6.51 20.80
CA GLY A 200 3.00 -5.19 20.63
C GLY A 200 2.21 -5.02 19.32
N THR A 201 1.17 -4.23 19.40
CA THR A 201 0.48 -3.69 18.23
C THR A 201 1.43 -2.73 17.51
N ARG A 202 1.49 -2.80 16.19
CA ARG A 202 2.43 -1.99 15.41
C ARG A 202 1.69 -1.07 14.44
N LEU A 203 2.20 0.14 14.30
CA LEU A 203 1.69 1.12 13.35
C LEU A 203 2.81 1.60 12.43
N VAL A 204 2.58 1.45 11.12
CA VAL A 204 3.46 1.90 10.05
C VAL A 204 2.77 3.05 9.31
N ARG A 205 3.49 4.14 9.06
CA ARG A 205 2.99 5.27 8.27
C ARG A 205 3.98 5.65 7.19
N LEU A 206 3.45 5.86 5.98
CA LEU A 206 4.17 6.46 4.86
C LEU A 206 3.31 7.54 4.20
N ALA A 207 4.00 8.46 3.49
CA ALA A 207 3.33 9.44 2.66
C ALA A 207 4.02 9.56 1.30
N LEU A 208 3.24 9.78 0.23
CA LEU A 208 3.79 10.01 -1.13
C LEU A 208 4.75 11.19 -1.14
N ALA A 209 4.46 12.25 -0.37
CA ALA A 209 5.36 13.40 -0.25
C ALA A 209 6.72 13.03 0.36
N GLN A 210 6.78 12.06 1.28
CA GLN A 210 8.04 11.54 1.83
C GLN A 210 8.82 10.77 0.77
N THR A 211 8.15 9.95 -0.01
CA THR A 211 8.75 9.23 -1.14
C THR A 211 9.27 10.22 -2.19
N GLY A 212 8.49 11.27 -2.50
CA GLY A 212 8.94 12.35 -3.40
C GLY A 212 10.18 13.09 -2.88
N HIS A 213 10.22 13.38 -1.60
CA HIS A 213 11.40 13.98 -0.96
C HIS A 213 12.63 13.06 -1.06
N TRP A 214 12.47 11.76 -0.78
CA TRP A 214 13.54 10.77 -0.89
C TRP A 214 14.01 10.58 -2.34
N LEU A 215 13.09 10.50 -3.31
CA LEU A 215 13.40 10.31 -4.73
C LEU A 215 14.26 11.43 -5.32
N THR A 216 14.09 12.67 -4.83
CA THR A 216 14.84 13.84 -5.33
C THR A 216 16.33 13.85 -4.91
N HIS A 217 16.79 12.85 -4.14
CA HIS A 217 18.17 12.75 -3.66
C HIS A 217 19.07 11.81 -4.49
N ALA A 218 18.68 11.49 -5.73
CA ALA A 218 19.44 10.75 -6.74
C ALA A 218 19.26 9.22 -6.76
N LEU A 219 18.87 8.70 -7.91
CA LEU A 219 18.80 7.26 -8.20
C LEU A 219 19.67 6.91 -9.41
N PRO A 220 20.24 5.68 -9.50
CA PRO A 220 21.00 5.20 -10.65
C PRO A 220 20.08 4.95 -11.87
N ARG A 221 20.64 5.02 -13.08
CA ARG A 221 19.94 4.66 -14.33
C ARG A 221 19.92 3.15 -14.56
N TYR A 222 18.86 2.62 -15.21
CA TYR A 222 18.69 1.21 -15.55
C TYR A 222 17.84 1.03 -16.84
N GLU A 223 17.86 -0.17 -17.42
CA GLU A 223 17.12 -0.51 -18.65
C GLU A 223 15.79 -1.20 -18.31
N PRO A 224 14.62 -0.64 -18.69
CA PRO A 224 13.31 -1.11 -18.23
C PRO A 224 12.88 -2.47 -18.81
N GLU A 225 13.27 -2.86 -20.02
CA GLU A 225 12.77 -4.07 -20.71
C GLU A 225 13.05 -5.36 -19.94
N ARG A 226 14.18 -5.44 -19.26
CA ARG A 226 14.59 -6.60 -18.43
C ARG A 226 13.73 -6.80 -17.19
N TYR A 227 12.84 -5.86 -16.89
CA TYR A 227 11.94 -5.90 -15.73
C TYR A 227 10.48 -6.14 -16.12
N LEU A 228 10.20 -6.61 -17.34
CA LEU A 228 8.86 -6.93 -17.81
C LEU A 228 8.64 -8.44 -17.91
N THR A 229 7.38 -8.88 -17.68
CA THR A 229 6.93 -10.26 -17.83
C THR A 229 5.48 -10.30 -18.33
N GLU A 230 4.97 -11.49 -18.62
CA GLU A 230 3.58 -11.70 -19.05
C GLU A 230 2.88 -12.73 -18.14
N SER A 231 1.59 -12.55 -17.93
CA SER A 231 0.72 -13.51 -17.26
C SER A 231 -0.60 -13.68 -18.00
N GLN A 232 -1.22 -14.86 -17.86
CA GLN A 232 -2.53 -15.20 -18.44
C GLN A 232 -3.55 -15.44 -17.33
N GLY A 233 -4.73 -14.82 -17.41
CA GLY A 233 -5.78 -14.96 -16.40
C GLY A 233 -7.17 -14.68 -16.95
N PRO A 234 -8.20 -14.57 -16.10
CA PRO A 234 -9.58 -14.24 -16.48
C PRO A 234 -9.72 -12.93 -17.27
N LEU A 235 -8.78 -12.00 -17.09
CA LEU A 235 -8.73 -10.72 -17.79
C LEU A 235 -7.95 -10.77 -19.10
N GLY A 236 -7.52 -11.97 -19.55
CA GLY A 236 -6.70 -12.16 -20.75
C GLY A 236 -5.20 -12.15 -20.45
N ARG A 237 -4.41 -11.85 -21.50
CA ARG A 237 -2.95 -11.76 -21.43
C ARG A 237 -2.54 -10.36 -20.97
N LEU A 238 -1.77 -10.29 -19.89
CA LEU A 238 -1.26 -9.05 -19.32
C LEU A 238 0.26 -9.02 -19.43
N ARG A 239 0.82 -7.91 -19.92
CA ARG A 239 2.25 -7.58 -19.82
C ARG A 239 2.45 -6.58 -18.71
N HIS A 240 3.29 -6.90 -17.73
CA HIS A 240 3.46 -6.09 -16.53
C HIS A 240 4.90 -6.12 -16.01
N ALA A 241 5.22 -5.20 -15.10
CA ALA A 241 6.52 -5.17 -14.44
C ALA A 241 6.72 -6.40 -13.54
N LEU A 242 7.94 -6.94 -13.54
CA LEU A 242 8.38 -7.87 -12.50
C LEU A 242 8.31 -7.20 -11.12
N SER A 243 8.16 -8.00 -10.08
CA SER A 243 8.36 -7.49 -8.72
C SER A 243 9.81 -7.01 -8.55
N PRO A 244 10.05 -5.85 -7.91
CA PRO A 244 11.40 -5.43 -7.55
C PRO A 244 11.97 -6.22 -6.36
N VAL A 245 11.15 -7.07 -5.73
CA VAL A 245 11.59 -7.96 -4.65
C VAL A 245 12.22 -9.20 -5.26
N SER A 246 13.50 -9.44 -4.95
CA SER A 246 14.25 -10.60 -5.41
C SER A 246 15.20 -11.07 -4.32
N TYR A 247 15.20 -12.38 -4.04
CA TYR A 247 16.15 -13.02 -3.13
C TYR A 247 16.29 -14.51 -3.47
N GLU A 248 17.38 -15.14 -3.05
CA GLU A 248 17.64 -16.55 -3.33
C GLU A 248 16.54 -17.46 -2.74
N GLY A 249 15.95 -18.31 -3.61
CA GLY A 249 14.80 -19.15 -3.24
C GLY A 249 13.46 -18.40 -3.16
N GLY A 250 13.44 -17.10 -3.45
CA GLY A 250 12.21 -16.31 -3.46
C GLY A 250 11.33 -16.57 -4.68
N PRO A 251 10.05 -16.15 -4.64
CA PRO A 251 9.13 -16.32 -5.75
C PRO A 251 9.53 -15.44 -6.94
N SER A 252 9.44 -15.99 -8.14
CA SER A 252 9.66 -15.25 -9.41
C SER A 252 8.40 -14.56 -9.91
N SER A 253 7.22 -14.96 -9.42
CA SER A 253 5.91 -14.42 -9.83
C SER A 253 4.85 -14.66 -8.75
N TRP A 254 3.69 -14.05 -8.92
CA TRP A 254 2.53 -14.24 -8.04
C TRP A 254 1.90 -15.62 -8.25
N SER A 255 1.31 -16.18 -7.18
CA SER A 255 0.64 -17.50 -7.17
C SER A 255 -0.60 -17.55 -8.05
N ARG A 256 -1.22 -16.40 -8.34
CA ARG A 256 -2.40 -16.28 -9.21
C ARG A 256 -2.39 -14.95 -9.98
N PRO A 257 -2.93 -14.93 -11.21
CA PRO A 257 -3.18 -13.69 -11.94
C PRO A 257 -4.32 -12.90 -11.25
N PRO A 258 -4.55 -11.63 -11.62
CA PRO A 258 -5.68 -10.88 -11.11
C PRO A 258 -7.00 -11.56 -11.53
N GLY A 259 -7.95 -11.66 -10.57
CA GLY A 259 -9.30 -12.14 -10.80
C GLY A 259 -10.27 -11.04 -11.26
N LEU A 260 -11.56 -11.35 -11.34
CA LEU A 260 -12.60 -10.34 -11.50
C LEU A 260 -12.85 -9.66 -10.16
N ALA A 261 -13.14 -8.35 -10.19
CA ALA A 261 -13.38 -7.57 -8.99
C ALA A 261 -14.56 -8.13 -8.17
N GLY A 262 -14.35 -8.37 -6.88
CA GLY A 262 -15.39 -8.84 -5.96
C GLY A 262 -15.87 -10.28 -6.20
N ALA A 263 -15.17 -11.08 -7.00
CA ALA A 263 -15.58 -12.42 -7.35
C ALA A 263 -15.26 -13.48 -6.28
N ASP A 264 -14.37 -13.20 -5.36
CA ASP A 264 -14.00 -14.13 -4.30
C ASP A 264 -14.93 -13.96 -3.08
N ALA A 265 -15.10 -15.06 -2.31
CA ALA A 265 -15.83 -15.00 -1.05
C ALA A 265 -15.03 -14.17 -0.02
N PRO A 266 -15.70 -13.45 0.90
CA PRO A 266 -15.05 -12.74 2.01
C PRO A 266 -14.63 -13.71 3.11
N ALA A 267 -13.70 -14.60 2.78
CA ALA A 267 -13.17 -15.65 3.64
C ALA A 267 -11.69 -15.87 3.33
N TRP A 268 -10.94 -16.34 4.32
CA TRP A 268 -9.54 -16.72 4.11
C TRP A 268 -9.43 -17.95 3.20
N ALA A 269 -8.31 -18.08 2.47
CA ALA A 269 -8.05 -19.30 1.71
C ALA A 269 -8.00 -20.50 2.66
N SER A 270 -8.66 -21.59 2.26
CA SER A 270 -8.56 -22.84 3.01
C SER A 270 -7.11 -23.28 3.06
N GLN A 271 -6.63 -23.66 4.24
CA GLN A 271 -5.35 -24.33 4.35
C GLN A 271 -5.49 -25.67 3.60
N ALA A 272 -4.75 -25.83 2.51
CA ALA A 272 -4.64 -27.09 1.79
C ALA A 272 -3.71 -28.04 2.54
#